data_3829997b2f6f0e414c9ce5ffe4b60d4f
#
_entry.id   3829997b2f6f0e414c9ce5ffe4b60d4f
#
_cell.length_a   1.000
_cell.length_b   1.000
_cell.length_c   1.000
_cell.angle_alpha   90.00
_cell.angle_beta   90.00
_cell.angle_gamma   90.00
#
_symmetry.space_group_name_H-M   'P 1'
#
loop_
_entity.id
_entity.type
_entity.pdbx_description
1 polymer ?
#
loop_
_entity_poly.entity_id
_entity_poly.type
_entity_poly.pdbx_seq_one_letter_code
_entity_poly.pdbx_strand_id
1 'polypeptide(L)'
;MSEPAPRYRQIAEDLHQKIKAGELAPGQQLQSEADLMEEYGHDGKLARNTVRDAIALLVASGEVERRPGQGTFVATKTKPFLTRLNRDPESSGFEDDVYISEVHRDGREPQETIPLVQVQPADAPVTSALGVAEGTSVISRHQERFIDGTPWSMQTTYYPMEFLTRGVDDLLKPENLTRDHLKKALGVRQVGWRDMVIARPPHAAERRFFGLSDKVQVAIFEFRRTSFDKDGKPICFMMTVYPADRNQFEMEAGPVPPPDTATSSPASTPTESSADREEGEEA
;
A
#
# COMPACT_ATOMS: atom_id res chain seq x y z
N MET A 1 -6.25 -42.70 -5.47
CA MET A 1 -5.22 -42.19 -6.38
C MET A 1 -5.79 -40.93 -7.00
N SER A 2 -5.27 -39.74 -6.62
CA SER A 2 -5.77 -38.47 -7.17
C SER A 2 -5.36 -38.37 -8.65
N GLU A 3 -6.29 -37.97 -9.49
CA GLU A 3 -6.05 -37.73 -10.91
C GLU A 3 -4.96 -36.62 -11.05
N PRO A 4 -3.99 -36.80 -11.96
CA PRO A 4 -2.93 -35.79 -12.10
C PRO A 4 -3.54 -34.46 -12.53
N ALA A 5 -3.05 -33.37 -11.92
CA ALA A 5 -3.53 -32.01 -12.21
C ALA A 5 -3.46 -31.71 -13.73
N PRO A 6 -4.43 -30.99 -14.30
CA PRO A 6 -4.41 -30.61 -15.72
C PRO A 6 -3.09 -29.95 -16.13
N ARG A 7 -2.61 -30.23 -17.33
CA ARG A 7 -1.28 -29.80 -17.81
C ARG A 7 -1.03 -28.30 -17.66
N TYR A 8 -2.03 -27.45 -17.94
CA TYR A 8 -1.91 -26.00 -17.78
C TYR A 8 -1.64 -25.57 -16.32
N ARG A 9 -2.20 -26.30 -15.32
CA ARG A 9 -1.94 -26.05 -13.91
C ARG A 9 -0.51 -26.45 -13.51
N GLN A 10 0.01 -27.54 -14.08
CA GLN A 10 1.39 -27.98 -13.83
C GLN A 10 2.38 -26.93 -14.36
N ILE A 11 2.14 -26.40 -15.56
CA ILE A 11 2.97 -25.32 -16.16
C ILE A 11 2.89 -24.04 -15.32
N ALA A 12 1.68 -23.65 -14.91
CA ALA A 12 1.49 -22.47 -14.06
C ALA A 12 2.21 -22.62 -12.72
N GLU A 13 2.13 -23.79 -12.10
CA GLU A 13 2.81 -24.07 -10.83
C GLU A 13 4.35 -24.04 -10.98
N ASP A 14 4.90 -24.61 -12.05
CA ASP A 14 6.36 -24.58 -12.30
C ASP A 14 6.85 -23.14 -12.50
N LEU A 15 6.15 -22.36 -13.31
CA LEU A 15 6.46 -20.93 -13.50
C LEU A 15 6.32 -20.14 -12.19
N HIS A 16 5.29 -20.44 -11.38
CA HIS A 16 5.13 -19.86 -10.05
C HIS A 16 6.35 -20.13 -9.16
N GLN A 17 6.82 -21.39 -9.12
CA GLN A 17 8.01 -21.75 -8.33
C GLN A 17 9.27 -21.06 -8.83
N LYS A 18 9.48 -20.94 -10.16
CA LYS A 18 10.59 -20.19 -10.75
C LYS A 18 10.57 -18.69 -10.37
N ILE A 19 9.38 -18.09 -10.37
CA ILE A 19 9.19 -16.70 -9.91
C ILE A 19 9.49 -16.57 -8.42
N LYS A 20 8.98 -17.49 -7.60
CA LYS A 20 9.19 -17.52 -6.16
C LYS A 20 10.64 -17.75 -5.77
N ALA A 21 11.35 -18.59 -6.49
CA ALA A 21 12.79 -18.87 -6.31
C ALA A 21 13.68 -17.72 -6.82
N GLY A 22 13.12 -16.73 -7.54
CA GLY A 22 13.87 -15.61 -8.12
C GLY A 22 14.61 -15.97 -9.43
N GLU A 23 14.38 -17.16 -9.98
CA GLU A 23 14.93 -17.56 -11.29
C GLU A 23 14.32 -16.71 -12.42
N LEU A 24 13.06 -16.31 -12.24
CA LEU A 24 12.40 -15.31 -13.06
C LEU A 24 12.24 -14.03 -12.23
N ALA A 25 13.08 -13.04 -12.51
CA ALA A 25 13.13 -11.81 -11.74
C ALA A 25 11.89 -10.91 -11.98
N PRO A 26 11.47 -10.10 -10.98
CA PRO A 26 10.42 -9.10 -11.18
C PRO A 26 10.75 -8.16 -12.35
N GLY A 27 9.76 -7.93 -13.23
CA GLY A 27 9.94 -7.15 -14.45
C GLY A 27 10.58 -7.89 -15.61
N GLN A 28 11.07 -9.10 -15.42
CA GLN A 28 11.64 -9.94 -16.48
C GLN A 28 10.53 -10.39 -17.43
N GLN A 29 10.82 -10.34 -18.73
CA GLN A 29 9.92 -10.89 -19.74
C GLN A 29 9.91 -12.41 -19.67
N LEU A 30 8.73 -13.01 -19.61
CA LEU A 30 8.56 -14.45 -19.79
C LEU A 30 8.91 -14.84 -21.23
N GLN A 31 9.36 -16.05 -21.40
CA GLN A 31 9.51 -16.67 -22.70
C GLN A 31 8.23 -16.55 -23.53
N SER A 32 8.37 -16.53 -24.84
CA SER A 32 7.21 -16.49 -25.73
C SER A 32 6.33 -17.74 -25.60
N GLU A 33 5.05 -17.64 -26.01
CA GLU A 33 4.16 -18.81 -26.03
C GLU A 33 4.77 -19.99 -26.82
N ALA A 34 5.56 -19.69 -27.87
CA ALA A 34 6.22 -20.71 -28.70
C ALA A 34 7.36 -21.40 -27.94
N ASP A 35 8.20 -20.61 -27.25
CA ASP A 35 9.32 -21.15 -26.47
C ASP A 35 8.80 -21.99 -25.29
N LEU A 36 7.73 -21.54 -24.62
CA LEU A 36 7.08 -22.30 -23.55
C LEU A 36 6.43 -23.60 -24.06
N MET A 37 5.88 -23.59 -25.30
CA MET A 37 5.40 -24.82 -25.94
C MET A 37 6.53 -25.79 -26.21
N GLU A 38 7.72 -25.33 -26.57
CA GLU A 38 8.89 -26.16 -26.78
C GLU A 38 9.43 -26.69 -25.45
N GLU A 39 9.61 -25.83 -24.42
CA GLU A 39 10.14 -26.22 -23.10
C GLU A 39 9.25 -27.27 -22.41
N TYR A 40 7.93 -27.07 -22.39
CA TYR A 40 6.99 -27.95 -21.70
C TYR A 40 6.41 -29.06 -22.56
N GLY A 41 6.68 -29.07 -23.86
CA GLY A 41 6.12 -30.00 -24.84
C GLY A 41 7.04 -31.17 -25.16
N HIS A 42 7.47 -31.99 -24.17
CA HIS A 42 8.42 -33.09 -24.33
C HIS A 42 8.11 -34.07 -25.50
N ASP A 43 6.88 -34.09 -26.00
CA ASP A 43 6.45 -34.98 -27.12
C ASP A 43 5.97 -34.18 -28.34
N GLY A 44 6.29 -32.88 -28.43
CA GLY A 44 5.90 -32.05 -29.57
C GLY A 44 4.38 -31.77 -29.72
N LYS A 45 3.59 -32.06 -28.70
CA LYS A 45 2.11 -32.02 -28.76
C LYS A 45 1.46 -31.07 -27.75
N LEU A 46 2.19 -30.11 -27.17
CA LEU A 46 1.54 -29.16 -26.26
C LEU A 46 0.71 -28.15 -27.06
N ALA A 47 -0.61 -28.12 -26.78
CA ALA A 47 -1.51 -27.19 -27.45
C ALA A 47 -1.23 -25.76 -26.99
N ARG A 48 -1.22 -24.79 -27.91
CA ARG A 48 -1.02 -23.37 -27.62
C ARG A 48 -1.99 -22.83 -26.56
N ASN A 49 -3.23 -23.34 -26.57
CA ASN A 49 -4.24 -22.95 -25.56
C ASN A 49 -3.84 -23.39 -24.16
N THR A 50 -3.15 -24.53 -23.98
CA THR A 50 -2.67 -24.99 -22.67
C THR A 50 -1.67 -24.01 -22.06
N VAL A 51 -0.75 -23.47 -22.87
CA VAL A 51 0.21 -22.43 -22.42
C VAL A 51 -0.53 -21.13 -22.11
N ARG A 52 -1.49 -20.74 -22.94
CA ARG A 52 -2.31 -19.54 -22.70
C ARG A 52 -3.13 -19.63 -21.43
N ASP A 53 -3.68 -20.78 -21.13
CA ASP A 53 -4.46 -21.04 -19.91
C ASP A 53 -3.54 -21.00 -18.67
N ALA A 54 -2.31 -21.52 -18.77
CA ALA A 54 -1.30 -21.41 -17.71
C ALA A 54 -0.92 -19.94 -17.45
N ILE A 55 -0.60 -19.19 -18.50
CA ILE A 55 -0.31 -17.75 -18.39
C ILE A 55 -1.53 -16.99 -17.83
N ALA A 56 -2.75 -17.34 -18.23
CA ALA A 56 -3.97 -16.70 -17.73
C ALA A 56 -4.15 -16.92 -16.23
N LEU A 57 -3.78 -18.09 -15.69
CA LEU A 57 -3.78 -18.33 -14.24
C LEU A 57 -2.79 -17.40 -13.52
N LEU A 58 -1.56 -17.31 -14.03
CA LEU A 58 -0.53 -16.43 -13.43
C LEU A 58 -0.90 -14.95 -13.55
N VAL A 59 -1.61 -14.54 -14.60
CA VAL A 59 -2.18 -13.19 -14.72
C VAL A 59 -3.30 -13.00 -13.70
N ALA A 60 -4.16 -13.99 -13.51
CA ALA A 60 -5.25 -13.91 -12.54
C ALA A 60 -4.75 -13.86 -11.08
N SER A 61 -3.62 -14.53 -10.78
CA SER A 61 -2.94 -14.45 -9.48
C SER A 61 -2.08 -13.19 -9.32
N GLY A 62 -1.94 -12.36 -10.37
CA GLY A 62 -1.11 -11.15 -10.33
C GLY A 62 0.39 -11.41 -10.30
N GLU A 63 0.84 -12.59 -10.69
CA GLU A 63 2.26 -12.96 -10.74
C GLU A 63 2.94 -12.52 -12.04
N VAL A 64 2.16 -12.41 -13.10
CA VAL A 64 2.63 -11.88 -14.37
C VAL A 64 1.62 -10.89 -14.96
N GLU A 65 2.10 -9.97 -15.77
CA GLU A 65 1.28 -8.99 -16.48
C GLU A 65 1.50 -9.08 -17.99
N ARG A 66 0.42 -8.90 -18.76
CA ARG A 66 0.51 -8.81 -20.23
C ARG A 66 0.64 -7.36 -20.64
N ARG A 67 1.71 -7.03 -21.35
CA ARG A 67 1.91 -5.72 -21.96
C ARG A 67 1.58 -5.82 -23.46
N PRO A 68 0.57 -5.09 -23.96
CA PRO A 68 0.14 -5.17 -25.37
C PRO A 68 1.31 -4.93 -26.32
N GLY A 69 1.53 -5.85 -27.28
CA GLY A 69 2.62 -5.76 -28.26
C GLY A 69 4.02 -6.03 -27.73
N GLN A 70 4.21 -6.20 -26.41
CA GLN A 70 5.53 -6.40 -25.80
C GLN A 70 5.70 -7.81 -25.22
N GLY A 71 4.62 -8.48 -24.83
CA GLY A 71 4.68 -9.83 -24.28
C GLY A 71 4.12 -9.94 -22.85
N THR A 72 4.54 -11.01 -22.16
CA THR A 72 4.17 -11.25 -20.76
C THR A 72 5.42 -11.05 -19.88
N PHE A 73 5.25 -10.36 -18.76
CA PHE A 73 6.35 -10.02 -17.86
C PHE A 73 6.02 -10.51 -16.45
N VAL A 74 7.03 -10.90 -15.69
CA VAL A 74 6.87 -11.15 -14.25
C VAL A 74 6.41 -9.84 -13.62
N ALA A 75 5.32 -9.89 -12.87
CA ALA A 75 4.83 -8.71 -12.19
C ALA A 75 5.89 -8.17 -11.23
N THR A 76 6.13 -6.90 -11.31
CA THR A 76 6.93 -6.21 -10.30
C THR A 76 6.06 -6.16 -9.05
N LYS A 77 6.15 -7.17 -8.16
CA LYS A 77 5.50 -7.08 -6.86
C LYS A 77 6.18 -5.92 -6.14
N THR A 78 5.53 -4.78 -6.17
CA THR A 78 5.89 -3.69 -5.28
C THR A 78 5.81 -4.27 -3.87
N LYS A 79 6.91 -4.29 -3.12
CA LYS A 79 6.88 -4.71 -1.70
C LYS A 79 5.74 -3.96 -1.06
N PRO A 80 4.73 -4.63 -0.48
CA PRO A 80 3.61 -3.93 0.12
C PRO A 80 4.13 -2.94 1.16
N PHE A 81 3.62 -1.73 1.12
CA PHE A 81 3.94 -0.74 2.12
C PHE A 81 3.14 -1.02 3.39
N LEU A 82 3.82 -1.06 4.52
CA LEU A 82 3.21 -1.30 5.81
C LEU A 82 2.90 0.03 6.50
N THR A 83 1.63 0.35 6.60
CA THR A 83 1.14 1.50 7.37
C THR A 83 0.78 1.06 8.79
N ARG A 84 1.43 1.65 9.79
CA ARG A 84 1.11 1.41 11.20
C ARG A 84 0.02 2.35 11.67
N LEU A 85 -1.08 1.77 12.15
CA LEU A 85 -2.27 2.52 12.59
C LEU A 85 -2.24 2.93 14.06
N ASN A 86 -1.29 2.41 14.83
CA ASN A 86 -1.15 2.69 16.27
C ASN A 86 -0.41 3.99 16.47
N ARG A 87 -1.14 4.99 16.91
CA ARG A 87 -0.58 6.32 17.10
C ARG A 87 -1.13 6.98 18.34
N ASP A 88 -0.21 7.53 19.12
CA ASP A 88 -0.57 8.47 20.18
C ASP A 88 -1.25 9.69 19.55
N PRO A 89 -2.47 10.05 20.01
CA PRO A 89 -3.18 11.25 19.55
C PRO A 89 -2.35 12.53 19.66
N GLU A 90 -1.41 12.57 20.60
CA GLU A 90 -0.55 13.73 20.80
C GLU A 90 0.68 13.77 19.86
N SER A 91 1.18 12.60 19.49
CA SER A 91 2.36 12.46 18.62
C SER A 91 2.02 12.29 17.14
N SER A 92 0.78 11.87 16.83
CA SER A 92 0.40 11.69 15.44
C SER A 92 0.09 13.02 14.77
N GLY A 93 0.93 13.41 13.82
CA GLY A 93 0.66 14.44 12.83
C GLY A 93 -0.64 14.17 12.06
N PHE A 94 -1.06 15.11 11.23
CA PHE A 94 -1.98 14.79 10.15
C PHE A 94 -1.38 13.64 9.33
N GLU A 95 -2.20 12.84 8.66
CA GLU A 95 -1.71 11.69 7.89
C GLU A 95 -0.58 12.04 6.92
N ASP A 96 -0.53 13.27 6.44
CA ASP A 96 0.50 13.73 5.49
C ASP A 96 1.91 13.67 6.08
N ASP A 97 2.12 14.22 7.27
CA ASP A 97 3.45 14.20 7.92
C ASP A 97 3.88 12.76 8.26
N VAL A 98 2.91 11.91 8.57
CA VAL A 98 3.15 10.52 8.91
C VAL A 98 3.49 9.70 7.67
N TYR A 99 2.72 9.87 6.60
CA TYR A 99 2.97 9.20 5.33
C TYR A 99 4.41 9.45 4.85
N ILE A 100 4.82 10.71 4.78
CA ILE A 100 6.17 11.10 4.35
C ILE A 100 7.23 10.46 5.26
N SER A 101 7.04 10.55 6.58
CA SER A 101 8.03 10.02 7.54
C SER A 101 8.13 8.50 7.52
N GLU A 102 7.02 7.78 7.32
CA GLU A 102 7.02 6.32 7.22
C GLU A 102 7.63 5.82 5.92
N VAL A 103 7.34 6.49 4.80
CA VAL A 103 7.92 6.15 3.50
C VAL A 103 9.42 6.35 3.49
N HIS A 104 9.91 7.47 4.04
CA HIS A 104 11.36 7.69 4.20
C HIS A 104 12.01 6.68 5.13
N ARG A 105 11.32 6.25 6.21
CA ARG A 105 11.84 5.21 7.12
C ARG A 105 11.98 3.85 6.44
N ASP A 106 11.11 3.55 5.47
CA ASP A 106 11.23 2.34 4.62
C ASP A 106 12.29 2.49 3.50
N GLY A 107 13.00 3.64 3.46
CA GLY A 107 14.04 3.94 2.47
C GLY A 107 13.50 4.23 1.08
N ARG A 108 12.25 4.68 0.97
CA ARG A 108 11.54 4.95 -0.28
C ARG A 108 11.25 6.45 -0.44
N GLU A 109 10.88 6.84 -1.66
CA GLU A 109 10.65 8.25 -2.00
C GLU A 109 9.14 8.56 -2.04
N PRO A 110 8.61 9.41 -1.11
CA PRO A 110 7.23 9.85 -1.12
C PRO A 110 7.04 11.02 -2.09
N GLN A 111 5.92 11.04 -2.78
CA GLN A 111 5.51 12.15 -3.65
C GLN A 111 4.00 12.39 -3.49
N GLU A 112 3.61 13.65 -3.44
CA GLU A 112 2.21 14.06 -3.32
C GLU A 112 1.87 15.12 -4.37
N THR A 113 0.62 15.10 -4.86
CA THR A 113 0.13 16.19 -5.69
C THR A 113 -0.20 17.42 -4.84
N ILE A 114 -0.20 18.58 -5.47
CA ILE A 114 -0.79 19.79 -4.88
C ILE A 114 -2.28 19.51 -4.62
N PRO A 115 -2.82 19.85 -3.43
CA PRO A 115 -4.22 19.60 -3.12
C PRO A 115 -5.18 20.28 -4.09
N LEU A 116 -6.10 19.50 -4.66
CA LEU A 116 -7.27 20.04 -5.34
C LEU A 116 -8.29 20.46 -4.29
N VAL A 117 -8.49 21.76 -4.14
CA VAL A 117 -9.38 22.35 -3.14
C VAL A 117 -10.73 22.73 -3.78
N GLN A 118 -11.82 22.29 -3.18
CA GLN A 118 -13.17 22.59 -3.66
C GLN A 118 -14.13 22.90 -2.49
N VAL A 119 -15.13 23.72 -2.75
CA VAL A 119 -16.30 23.86 -1.89
C VAL A 119 -17.45 23.11 -2.56
N GLN A 120 -17.99 22.12 -1.86
CA GLN A 120 -19.02 21.25 -2.42
C GLN A 120 -20.08 20.87 -1.38
N PRO A 121 -21.28 20.46 -1.79
CA PRO A 121 -22.28 19.93 -0.87
C PRO A 121 -21.79 18.61 -0.25
N ALA A 122 -22.03 18.43 1.05
CA ALA A 122 -21.74 17.20 1.77
C ALA A 122 -22.71 16.09 1.34
N ASP A 123 -22.17 14.93 1.00
CA ASP A 123 -22.89 13.68 0.74
C ASP A 123 -23.09 12.86 2.04
N ALA A 124 -23.82 11.75 1.95
CA ALA A 124 -24.20 10.95 3.10
C ALA A 124 -23.02 10.52 4.02
N PRO A 125 -21.85 10.04 3.52
CA PRO A 125 -20.70 9.74 4.37
C PRO A 125 -20.18 10.97 5.12
N VAL A 126 -20.09 12.12 4.44
CA VAL A 126 -19.55 13.37 5.00
C VAL A 126 -20.51 13.96 6.03
N THR A 127 -21.81 13.99 5.74
CA THR A 127 -22.82 14.51 6.66
C THR A 127 -22.87 13.74 7.97
N SER A 128 -22.83 12.40 7.87
CA SER A 128 -22.81 11.52 9.04
C SER A 128 -21.56 11.72 9.90
N ALA A 129 -20.39 11.87 9.26
CA ALA A 129 -19.11 12.00 9.95
C ALA A 129 -18.93 13.37 10.60
N LEU A 130 -19.35 14.45 9.92
CA LEU A 130 -19.19 15.82 10.41
C LEU A 130 -20.37 16.32 11.25
N GLY A 131 -21.49 15.56 11.31
CA GLY A 131 -22.69 15.96 12.02
C GLY A 131 -23.38 17.18 11.39
N VAL A 132 -23.31 17.34 10.07
CA VAL A 132 -23.93 18.44 9.32
C VAL A 132 -25.14 17.94 8.52
N ALA A 133 -26.05 18.84 8.15
CA ALA A 133 -27.19 18.48 7.32
C ALA A 133 -26.76 18.12 5.88
N GLU A 134 -27.53 17.28 5.21
CA GLU A 134 -27.32 16.95 3.80
C GLU A 134 -27.32 18.21 2.92
N GLY A 135 -26.43 18.29 1.97
CA GLY A 135 -26.28 19.47 1.10
C GLY A 135 -25.59 20.67 1.75
N THR A 136 -25.23 20.60 3.05
CA THR A 136 -24.38 21.64 3.66
C THR A 136 -23.06 21.73 2.92
N SER A 137 -22.64 22.95 2.58
CA SER A 137 -21.34 23.15 1.95
C SER A 137 -20.20 22.78 2.90
N VAL A 138 -19.23 22.05 2.37
CA VAL A 138 -17.98 21.67 3.04
C VAL A 138 -16.79 21.99 2.16
N ILE A 139 -15.61 22.17 2.76
CA ILE A 139 -14.36 22.31 2.03
C ILE A 139 -13.78 20.91 1.86
N SER A 140 -13.50 20.50 0.62
CA SER A 140 -12.79 19.28 0.33
C SER A 140 -11.37 19.58 -0.20
N ARG A 141 -10.42 18.77 0.24
CA ARG A 141 -9.01 18.84 -0.18
C ARG A 141 -8.61 17.45 -0.64
N HIS A 142 -8.40 17.28 -1.93
CA HIS A 142 -8.06 16.00 -2.54
C HIS A 142 -6.61 15.96 -2.95
N GLN A 143 -5.90 14.88 -2.60
CA GLN A 143 -4.50 14.62 -2.95
C GLN A 143 -4.31 13.20 -3.43
N GLU A 144 -3.40 13.04 -4.36
CA GLU A 144 -2.92 11.76 -4.86
C GLU A 144 -1.48 11.56 -4.36
N ARG A 145 -1.17 10.34 -3.90
CA ARG A 145 0.13 10.01 -3.32
C ARG A 145 0.80 8.88 -4.08
N PHE A 146 2.11 8.99 -4.17
CA PHE A 146 2.96 8.03 -4.91
C PHE A 146 4.14 7.63 -4.03
N ILE A 147 4.55 6.38 -4.12
CA ILE A 147 5.80 5.90 -3.54
C ILE A 147 6.68 5.37 -4.68
N ASP A 148 7.90 5.90 -4.82
CA ASP A 148 8.82 5.60 -5.92
C ASP A 148 8.16 5.79 -7.30
N GLY A 149 7.34 6.84 -7.46
CA GLY A 149 6.59 7.14 -8.67
C GLY A 149 5.38 6.21 -8.94
N THR A 150 5.13 5.22 -8.08
CA THR A 150 3.99 4.31 -8.21
C THR A 150 2.77 4.89 -7.49
N PRO A 151 1.58 5.00 -8.14
CA PRO A 151 0.35 5.45 -7.50
C PRO A 151 0.01 4.60 -6.27
N TRP A 152 -0.13 5.24 -5.12
CA TRP A 152 -0.18 4.56 -3.83
C TRP A 152 -1.48 4.72 -3.09
N SER A 153 -1.96 5.95 -2.94
CA SER A 153 -3.24 6.26 -2.31
C SER A 153 -3.86 7.53 -2.86
N MET A 154 -5.18 7.66 -2.70
CA MET A 154 -5.93 8.89 -2.94
C MET A 154 -6.60 9.28 -1.64
N GLN A 155 -6.46 10.55 -1.23
CA GLN A 155 -7.06 11.06 -0.01
C GLN A 155 -7.93 12.26 -0.28
N THR A 156 -9.08 12.32 0.38
CA THR A 156 -9.92 13.52 0.42
C THR A 156 -10.26 13.84 1.86
N THR A 157 -9.88 15.04 2.30
CA THR A 157 -10.22 15.55 3.63
C THR A 157 -11.29 16.60 3.53
N TYR A 158 -12.34 16.47 4.33
CA TYR A 158 -13.48 17.36 4.37
C TYR A 158 -13.47 18.17 5.67
N TYR A 159 -13.65 19.49 5.55
CA TYR A 159 -13.70 20.41 6.67
C TYR A 159 -15.04 21.16 6.68
N PRO A 160 -15.64 21.39 7.87
CA PRO A 160 -16.81 22.26 8.01
C PRO A 160 -16.53 23.68 7.53
N MET A 161 -17.48 24.28 6.81
CA MET A 161 -17.37 25.69 6.35
C MET A 161 -17.23 26.70 7.48
N GLU A 162 -17.68 26.37 8.70
CA GLU A 162 -17.54 27.27 9.87
C GLU A 162 -16.09 27.65 10.16
N PHE A 163 -15.10 26.87 9.70
CA PHE A 163 -13.71 27.21 9.89
C PHE A 163 -13.30 28.47 9.08
N LEU A 164 -13.88 28.71 7.92
CA LEU A 164 -13.68 29.96 7.17
C LEU A 164 -14.23 31.16 7.95
N THR A 165 -15.38 31.02 8.61
CA THR A 165 -15.94 32.10 9.42
C THR A 165 -15.10 32.42 10.66
N ARG A 166 -14.20 31.51 11.05
CA ARG A 166 -13.20 31.70 12.12
C ARG A 166 -11.87 32.24 11.62
N GLY A 167 -11.76 32.59 10.32
CA GLY A 167 -10.57 33.17 9.74
C GLY A 167 -9.51 32.16 9.30
N VAL A 168 -9.90 30.90 9.02
CA VAL A 168 -8.98 29.87 8.54
C VAL A 168 -9.03 29.79 7.01
N ASP A 169 -8.68 30.89 6.36
CA ASP A 169 -8.69 31.00 4.89
C ASP A 169 -7.64 30.09 4.22
N ASP A 170 -6.66 29.65 4.96
CA ASP A 170 -5.64 28.71 4.49
C ASP A 170 -6.20 27.35 4.04
N LEU A 171 -7.38 26.98 4.53
CA LEU A 171 -8.12 25.80 4.04
C LEU A 171 -8.45 25.86 2.56
N LEU A 172 -8.58 27.07 1.98
CA LEU A 172 -8.87 27.27 0.56
C LEU A 172 -7.60 27.35 -0.30
N LYS A 173 -6.41 27.41 0.31
CA LYS A 173 -5.16 27.49 -0.44
C LYS A 173 -4.72 26.11 -0.89
N PRO A 174 -4.19 25.98 -2.11
CA PRO A 174 -3.67 24.71 -2.63
C PRO A 174 -2.25 24.43 -2.10
N GLU A 175 -2.04 24.59 -0.81
CA GLU A 175 -0.78 24.32 -0.12
C GLU A 175 -1.00 23.15 0.85
N ASN A 176 0.04 22.37 1.12
CA ASN A 176 -0.04 21.33 2.13
C ASN A 176 -0.18 21.98 3.52
N LEU A 177 -1.25 21.60 4.22
CA LEU A 177 -1.52 22.12 5.55
C LEU A 177 -0.91 21.18 6.58
N THR A 178 0.05 21.67 7.33
CA THR A 178 0.59 20.92 8.45
C THR A 178 -0.38 20.97 9.65
N ARG A 179 -0.30 19.98 10.53
CA ARG A 179 -1.04 19.93 11.78
C ARG A 179 -0.88 21.22 12.62
N ASP A 180 0.33 21.72 12.72
CA ASP A 180 0.62 22.94 13.47
C ASP A 180 -0.04 24.16 12.85
N HIS A 181 -0.17 24.19 11.55
CA HIS A 181 -0.90 25.25 10.83
C HIS A 181 -2.38 25.24 11.23
N LEU A 182 -3.03 24.08 11.14
CA LEU A 182 -4.42 23.94 11.53
C LEU A 182 -4.64 24.17 13.02
N LYS A 183 -3.75 23.69 13.89
CA LYS A 183 -3.82 23.95 15.32
C LYS A 183 -3.69 25.42 15.66
N LYS A 184 -2.76 26.15 15.02
CA LYS A 184 -2.58 27.60 15.21
C LYS A 184 -3.75 28.38 14.63
N ALA A 185 -4.20 28.03 13.41
CA ALA A 185 -5.23 28.76 12.70
C ALA A 185 -6.64 28.48 13.28
N LEU A 186 -6.94 27.25 13.67
CA LEU A 186 -8.26 26.87 14.20
C LEU A 186 -8.40 27.09 15.71
N GLY A 187 -7.28 27.18 16.43
CA GLY A 187 -7.32 27.13 17.90
C GLY A 187 -7.89 25.79 18.43
N VAL A 188 -7.97 24.78 17.58
CA VAL A 188 -8.60 23.49 17.89
C VAL A 188 -7.51 22.41 17.93
N ARG A 189 -7.51 21.65 19.05
CA ARG A 189 -6.63 20.49 19.22
C ARG A 189 -7.39 19.21 18.97
N GLN A 190 -6.90 18.38 18.09
CA GLN A 190 -7.36 17.01 17.97
C GLN A 190 -6.96 16.22 19.22
N VAL A 191 -7.93 15.57 19.86
CA VAL A 191 -7.71 14.74 21.05
C VAL A 191 -8.04 13.27 20.80
N GLY A 192 -8.70 12.98 19.68
CA GLY A 192 -9.03 11.60 19.31
C GLY A 192 -9.57 11.50 17.88
N TRP A 193 -9.71 10.28 17.45
CA TRP A 193 -10.32 9.96 16.15
C TRP A 193 -11.11 8.65 16.20
N ARG A 194 -11.94 8.46 15.19
CA ARG A 194 -12.62 7.19 14.91
C ARG A 194 -12.25 6.75 13.51
N ASP A 195 -11.73 5.54 13.41
CA ASP A 195 -11.41 4.91 12.13
C ASP A 195 -12.44 3.85 11.76
N MET A 196 -12.76 3.78 10.49
CA MET A 196 -13.52 2.72 9.87
C MET A 196 -12.78 2.26 8.62
N VAL A 197 -12.58 0.96 8.47
CA VAL A 197 -11.94 0.36 7.30
C VAL A 197 -12.96 -0.48 6.55
N ILE A 198 -13.10 -0.22 5.26
CA ILE A 198 -14.06 -0.90 4.39
C ILE A 198 -13.27 -1.50 3.22
N ALA A 199 -13.48 -2.79 2.95
CA ALA A 199 -12.97 -3.42 1.73
C ALA A 199 -14.09 -3.41 0.68
N ARG A 200 -13.78 -2.91 -0.52
CA ARG A 200 -14.74 -2.81 -1.63
C ARG A 200 -14.06 -2.93 -2.99
N PRO A 201 -14.81 -3.20 -4.06
CA PRO A 201 -14.29 -3.06 -5.42
C PRO A 201 -13.87 -1.60 -5.72
N PRO A 202 -12.86 -1.39 -6.59
CA PRO A 202 -12.46 -0.06 -7.02
C PRO A 202 -13.49 0.60 -7.94
N HIS A 203 -13.65 1.91 -7.82
CA HIS A 203 -14.40 2.72 -8.78
C HIS A 203 -13.59 2.97 -10.06
N ALA A 204 -14.23 3.44 -11.13
CA ALA A 204 -13.58 3.66 -12.41
C ALA A 204 -12.41 4.66 -12.36
N ALA A 205 -12.52 5.71 -11.54
CA ALA A 205 -11.46 6.69 -11.33
C ALA A 205 -10.26 6.06 -10.61
N GLU A 206 -10.51 5.27 -9.57
CA GLU A 206 -9.49 4.57 -8.80
C GLU A 206 -8.76 3.53 -9.66
N ARG A 207 -9.50 2.77 -10.49
CA ARG A 207 -8.88 1.86 -11.46
C ARG A 207 -7.89 2.57 -12.39
N ARG A 208 -8.27 3.72 -12.91
CA ARG A 208 -7.40 4.51 -13.79
C ARG A 208 -6.18 5.02 -13.08
N PHE A 209 -6.38 5.62 -11.90
CA PHE A 209 -5.28 6.19 -11.13
C PHE A 209 -4.28 5.12 -10.69
N PHE A 210 -4.75 4.03 -10.09
CA PHE A 210 -3.89 2.95 -9.61
C PHE A 210 -3.37 2.02 -10.73
N GLY A 211 -3.78 2.20 -11.98
CA GLY A 211 -3.40 1.32 -13.08
C GLY A 211 -3.95 -0.11 -12.94
N LEU A 212 -5.11 -0.28 -12.29
CA LEU A 212 -5.68 -1.61 -12.05
C LEU A 212 -6.33 -2.16 -13.32
N SER A 213 -5.90 -3.36 -13.72
CA SER A 213 -6.48 -4.06 -14.87
C SER A 213 -7.91 -4.52 -14.56
N ASP A 214 -8.81 -4.43 -15.56
CA ASP A 214 -10.17 -5.00 -15.44
C ASP A 214 -10.19 -6.52 -15.29
N LYS A 215 -9.07 -7.19 -15.63
CA LYS A 215 -8.92 -8.64 -15.56
C LYS A 215 -8.48 -9.15 -14.19
N VAL A 216 -7.96 -8.27 -13.34
CA VAL A 216 -7.48 -8.60 -12.00
C VAL A 216 -8.41 -7.96 -10.98
N GLN A 217 -8.97 -8.76 -10.09
CA GLN A 217 -9.82 -8.27 -9.01
C GLN A 217 -8.95 -7.83 -7.83
N VAL A 218 -8.54 -6.57 -7.85
CA VAL A 218 -7.88 -5.94 -6.70
C VAL A 218 -8.95 -5.23 -5.87
N ALA A 219 -9.02 -5.55 -4.58
CA ALA A 219 -9.87 -4.80 -3.65
C ALA A 219 -9.24 -3.44 -3.32
N ILE A 220 -10.09 -2.51 -2.93
CA ILE A 220 -9.68 -1.23 -2.32
C ILE A 220 -9.98 -1.31 -0.82
N PHE A 221 -9.01 -0.90 -0.01
CA PHE A 221 -9.23 -0.52 1.37
C PHE A 221 -9.61 0.97 1.40
N GLU A 222 -10.81 1.26 1.85
CA GLU A 222 -11.28 2.62 2.09
C GLU A 222 -11.21 2.89 3.59
N PHE A 223 -10.31 3.79 3.97
CA PHE A 223 -10.19 4.29 5.34
C PHE A 223 -11.03 5.55 5.49
N ARG A 224 -11.85 5.57 6.51
CA ARG A 224 -12.65 6.72 6.92
C ARG A 224 -12.25 7.12 8.32
N ARG A 225 -11.66 8.29 8.47
CA ARG A 225 -11.28 8.84 9.77
C ARG A 225 -12.08 10.09 10.08
N THR A 226 -12.73 10.12 11.23
CA THR A 226 -13.28 11.34 11.80
C THR A 226 -12.44 11.77 12.99
N SER A 227 -11.87 12.97 12.92
CA SER A 227 -11.07 13.56 14.00
C SER A 227 -11.94 14.44 14.89
N PHE A 228 -11.70 14.40 16.20
CA PHE A 228 -12.49 15.09 17.21
C PHE A 228 -11.67 16.00 18.09
N ASP A 229 -12.27 17.12 18.51
CA ASP A 229 -11.73 18.01 19.52
C ASP A 229 -12.06 17.52 20.94
N LYS A 230 -11.59 18.28 21.95
CA LYS A 230 -11.81 18.00 23.37
C LYS A 230 -13.30 17.98 23.80
N ASP A 231 -14.18 18.61 23.04
CA ASP A 231 -15.61 18.68 23.31
C ASP A 231 -16.39 17.60 22.52
N GLY A 232 -15.66 16.71 21.82
CA GLY A 232 -16.22 15.65 20.99
C GLY A 232 -16.80 16.15 19.67
N LYS A 233 -16.49 17.39 19.25
CA LYS A 233 -16.93 17.95 17.99
C LYS A 233 -16.04 17.49 16.86
N PRO A 234 -16.59 17.08 15.70
CA PRO A 234 -15.79 16.73 14.53
C PRO A 234 -15.00 17.93 14.01
N ILE A 235 -13.69 17.75 13.81
CA ILE A 235 -12.78 18.72 13.21
C ILE A 235 -12.72 18.53 11.71
N CYS A 236 -12.53 17.29 11.28
CA CYS A 236 -12.50 16.91 9.87
C CYS A 236 -12.91 15.46 9.68
N PHE A 237 -13.30 15.17 8.46
CA PHE A 237 -13.54 13.81 8.00
C PHE A 237 -12.61 13.52 6.81
N MET A 238 -11.90 12.41 6.85
CA MET A 238 -10.94 12.02 5.85
C MET A 238 -11.31 10.66 5.29
N MET A 239 -11.27 10.56 3.97
CA MET A 239 -11.39 9.32 3.23
C MET A 239 -10.09 9.08 2.47
N THR A 240 -9.43 7.95 2.75
CA THR A 240 -8.24 7.53 2.01
C THR A 240 -8.49 6.16 1.41
N VAL A 241 -8.16 6.00 0.14
CA VAL A 241 -8.32 4.74 -0.58
C VAL A 241 -6.96 4.18 -0.98
N TYR A 242 -6.79 2.87 -0.74
CA TYR A 242 -5.55 2.14 -0.98
C TYR A 242 -5.84 0.87 -1.76
N PRO A 243 -5.11 0.55 -2.83
CA PRO A 243 -5.21 -0.75 -3.49
C PRO A 243 -4.59 -1.84 -2.61
N ALA A 244 -5.32 -2.95 -2.42
CA ALA A 244 -4.92 -4.01 -1.50
C ALA A 244 -3.71 -4.84 -1.97
N ASP A 245 -3.34 -4.75 -3.24
CA ASP A 245 -2.20 -5.47 -3.82
C ASP A 245 -0.83 -4.94 -3.36
N ARG A 246 -0.78 -3.71 -2.84
CA ARG A 246 0.45 -3.02 -2.47
C ARG A 246 0.40 -2.32 -1.11
N ASN A 247 -0.64 -2.55 -0.32
CA ASN A 247 -0.80 -1.96 1.01
C ASN A 247 -1.08 -3.02 2.07
N GLN A 248 -0.45 -2.85 3.23
CA GLN A 248 -0.70 -3.61 4.44
C GLN A 248 -0.90 -2.64 5.61
N PHE A 249 -1.75 -3.03 6.55
CA PHE A 249 -2.04 -2.23 7.73
C PHE A 249 -1.77 -3.06 8.97
N GLU A 250 -1.02 -2.49 9.90
CA GLU A 250 -0.69 -3.08 11.19
C GLU A 250 -1.33 -2.26 12.30
N MET A 251 -1.97 -2.94 13.23
CA MET A 251 -2.53 -2.34 14.44
C MET A 251 -2.05 -3.14 15.64
N GLU A 252 -1.44 -2.44 16.58
CA GLU A 252 -1.03 -3.03 17.84
C GLU A 252 -1.90 -2.47 18.97
N ALA A 253 -2.23 -3.26 19.96
CA ALA A 253 -2.99 -2.85 21.12
C ALA A 253 -2.42 -3.49 22.38
N GLY A 254 -2.05 -2.67 23.36
CA GLY A 254 -1.42 -3.11 24.61
C GLY A 254 0.11 -3.31 24.50
N PRO A 255 0.74 -3.96 25.49
CA PRO A 255 2.17 -4.25 25.45
C PRO A 255 2.47 -5.30 24.39
N VAL A 256 3.13 -4.91 23.31
CA VAL A 256 3.53 -5.80 22.21
C VAL A 256 5.06 -5.85 22.18
N PRO A 257 5.69 -7.04 22.06
CA PRO A 257 7.14 -7.11 21.88
C PRO A 257 7.53 -6.43 20.57
N PRO A 258 8.72 -5.83 20.48
CA PRO A 258 9.18 -5.25 19.22
C PRO A 258 9.16 -6.34 18.15
N PRO A 259 8.81 -6.00 16.89
CA PRO A 259 8.86 -6.95 15.80
C PRO A 259 10.29 -7.52 15.72
N ASP A 260 10.38 -8.85 15.65
CA ASP A 260 11.67 -9.52 15.47
C ASP A 260 12.41 -8.86 14.32
N THR A 261 13.54 -8.24 14.61
CA THR A 261 14.52 -7.85 13.60
C THR A 261 15.05 -9.15 13.03
N ALA A 262 14.35 -9.66 12.01
CA ALA A 262 14.63 -10.92 11.38
C ALA A 262 16.09 -11.00 10.94
N THR A 263 16.80 -11.94 11.58
CA THR A 263 17.92 -12.67 11.06
C THR A 263 19.02 -11.85 10.37
N SER A 264 19.88 -11.23 11.18
CA SER A 264 21.31 -11.20 10.82
C SER A 264 21.76 -12.64 10.67
N SER A 265 22.30 -13.00 9.51
CA SER A 265 23.00 -14.24 9.24
C SER A 265 23.83 -14.71 10.43
N PRO A 266 23.87 -16.01 10.74
CA PRO A 266 24.74 -16.50 11.80
C PRO A 266 26.17 -16.13 11.46
N ALA A 267 26.78 -15.31 12.31
CA ALA A 267 28.19 -15.02 12.26
C ALA A 267 28.94 -16.35 12.32
N SER A 268 29.74 -16.58 11.30
CA SER A 268 30.72 -17.65 11.25
C SER A 268 31.54 -17.67 12.54
N THR A 269 31.41 -18.76 13.28
CA THR A 269 32.20 -19.09 14.45
C THR A 269 33.69 -19.01 14.09
N PRO A 270 34.55 -18.29 14.81
CA PRO A 270 35.97 -18.40 14.64
C PRO A 270 36.41 -19.79 15.14
N THR A 271 36.98 -20.55 14.27
CA THR A 271 37.69 -21.81 14.59
C THR A 271 38.81 -21.48 15.57
N GLU A 272 38.72 -21.96 16.80
CA GLU A 272 39.86 -21.99 17.72
C GLU A 272 40.92 -22.88 17.14
N SER A 273 42.01 -22.26 16.75
CA SER A 273 43.29 -22.95 16.46
C SER A 273 43.99 -23.26 17.76
N SER A 274 43.98 -24.53 18.10
CA SER A 274 44.90 -25.10 19.11
C SER A 274 46.33 -25.14 18.58
N ALA A 275 47.24 -24.42 19.24
CA ALA A 275 48.67 -24.73 19.25
C ALA A 275 49.32 -24.05 20.45
N ASP A 276 49.73 -24.82 21.26
CA ASP A 276 51.04 -25.23 21.79
C ASP A 276 51.39 -24.67 23.19
N ARG A 277 51.57 -25.70 24.02
CA ARG A 277 52.33 -25.66 25.29
C ARG A 277 53.75 -25.21 25.00
N GLU A 278 54.34 -24.42 25.87
CA GLU A 278 55.68 -24.66 26.36
C GLU A 278 55.87 -24.06 27.76
N GLU A 279 56.54 -24.86 28.53
CA GLU A 279 56.98 -24.75 29.94
C GLU A 279 58.07 -23.70 30.14
N GLY A 280 58.26 -23.31 31.38
CA GLY A 280 59.45 -22.62 31.87
C GLY A 280 59.09 -21.74 33.05
N GLU A 281 59.04 -22.17 34.24
CA GLU A 281 60.06 -22.37 35.30
C GLU A 281 60.86 -21.09 35.66
N GLU A 282 60.91 -20.83 36.98
CA GLU A 282 61.83 -20.02 37.78
C GLU A 282 61.69 -18.47 37.80
N ALA A 283 61.32 -17.91 38.94
CA ALA A 283 62.10 -17.41 40.10
C ALA A 283 61.14 -16.68 41.06
#